data_b86e0a882646f11572958c93bcdf6724
#
_entry.id   b86e0a882646f11572958c93bcdf6724
#
_cell.length_a   1.000
_cell.length_b   1.000
_cell.length_c   1.000
_cell.angle_alpha   90.00
_cell.angle_beta   90.00
_cell.angle_gamma   90.00
#
_symmetry.space_group_name_H-M   'P 1'
#
loop_
_entity.id
_entity.type
_entity.pdbx_description
1 polymer ?
#
loop_
_entity_poly.entity_id
_entity_poly.type
_entity_poly.pdbx_seq_one_letter_code
_entity_poly.pdbx_strand_id
1 'polypeptide(L)'
;YEILRCLVGSEMCIRDRPKGDAVILFSGVALVVLAIIFNAIAAGKMNQKGSSINKKGIIIAIIAGVLMSFFYRFVAAAMDLNNFESPTPTMATPYSAFFIFAIGIFISNFIINTIVMKKPFVGTPVSYKEYFQGKFSTHMVGVLGGAIWGLGTALSYIAAGKAGAAISYALGQGAPMIAALWGIFIWKEFKGLSLIHISESTRH
;
A
#
# COMPACT_ATOMS: atom_id res chain seq x y z
N TYR A 1 -24.41 5.61 -24.23
CA TYR A 1 -23.33 6.49 -24.69
C TYR A 1 -22.77 7.34 -23.54
N GLU A 2 -23.60 7.76 -22.58
CA GLU A 2 -23.17 8.56 -21.42
C GLU A 2 -22.45 7.73 -20.35
N ILE A 3 -22.83 6.48 -20.16
CA ILE A 3 -22.21 5.56 -19.19
C ILE A 3 -20.76 5.21 -19.61
N LEU A 4 -20.49 5.10 -20.90
CA LEU A 4 -19.14 4.89 -21.43
C LEU A 4 -18.27 6.15 -21.30
N ARG A 5 -18.85 7.36 -21.35
CA ARG A 5 -18.16 8.61 -21.07
C ARG A 5 -17.79 8.75 -19.59
N CYS A 6 -18.65 8.33 -18.68
CA CYS A 6 -18.31 8.27 -17.24
C CYS A 6 -17.26 7.21 -16.91
N LEU A 7 -17.26 6.06 -17.58
CA LEU A 7 -16.24 5.01 -17.42
C LEU A 7 -14.88 5.40 -18.01
N VAL A 8 -14.86 6.22 -19.04
CA VAL A 8 -13.61 6.72 -19.67
C VAL A 8 -13.17 8.06 -19.08
N GLY A 9 -13.96 8.65 -18.16
CA GLY A 9 -13.54 9.78 -17.33
C GLY A 9 -13.11 11.00 -18.13
N SER A 10 -14.01 11.55 -18.98
CA SER A 10 -13.69 12.69 -19.84
C SER A 10 -13.26 13.96 -19.07
N GLU A 11 -13.78 14.17 -17.87
CA GLU A 11 -13.41 15.33 -17.05
C GLU A 11 -12.15 15.09 -16.21
N MET A 12 -11.95 13.88 -15.70
CA MET A 12 -10.77 13.52 -14.95
C MET A 12 -9.53 13.33 -15.83
N CYS A 13 -9.70 12.85 -17.06
CA CYS A 13 -8.61 12.75 -18.04
C CYS A 13 -8.20 14.11 -18.64
N ILE A 14 -9.11 15.10 -18.68
CA ILE A 14 -8.79 16.43 -19.20
C ILE A 14 -8.08 17.28 -18.14
N ARG A 15 -8.34 17.00 -16.86
CA ARG A 15 -7.77 17.76 -15.75
C ARG A 15 -6.47 17.16 -15.21
N ASP A 16 -6.34 15.86 -15.25
CA ASP A 16 -5.10 15.11 -15.03
C ASP A 16 -4.33 14.89 -16.35
N ARG A 17 -4.34 15.87 -17.26
CA ARG A 17 -3.27 15.88 -18.27
C ARG A 17 -1.97 15.81 -17.50
N PRO A 18 -1.11 14.80 -17.75
CA PRO A 18 0.17 14.73 -17.10
C PRO A 18 0.87 16.07 -17.35
N LYS A 19 0.95 16.90 -16.31
CA LYS A 19 1.68 18.17 -16.35
C LYS A 19 3.17 17.84 -16.32
N GLY A 20 3.63 17.07 -17.33
CA GLY A 20 4.99 16.60 -17.38
C GLY A 20 5.28 15.84 -18.66
N ASP A 21 6.56 15.70 -18.96
CA ASP A 21 7.05 14.93 -20.08
C ASP A 21 6.74 13.44 -19.86
N ALA A 22 6.12 12.79 -20.85
CA ALA A 22 5.80 11.37 -20.81
C ALA A 22 7.06 10.50 -20.59
N VAL A 23 8.21 10.93 -21.09
CA VAL A 23 9.49 10.25 -20.92
C VAL A 23 9.90 10.24 -19.43
N ILE A 24 9.74 11.36 -18.73
CA ILE A 24 10.06 11.45 -17.29
C ILE A 24 9.09 10.58 -16.50
N LEU A 25 7.81 10.55 -16.83
CA LEU A 25 6.81 9.72 -16.17
C LEU A 25 7.13 8.24 -16.32
N PHE A 26 7.35 7.77 -17.55
CA PHE A 26 7.64 6.35 -17.80
C PHE A 26 9.01 5.94 -17.29
N SER A 27 10.00 6.82 -17.27
CA SER A 27 11.29 6.54 -16.63
C SER A 27 11.15 6.37 -15.11
N GLY A 28 10.31 7.19 -14.46
CA GLY A 28 9.98 7.03 -13.05
C GLY A 28 9.30 5.70 -12.76
N VAL A 29 8.33 5.29 -13.59
CA VAL A 29 7.69 3.97 -13.47
C VAL A 29 8.70 2.84 -13.63
N ALA A 30 9.59 2.92 -14.62
CA ALA A 30 10.64 1.93 -14.83
C ALA A 30 11.58 1.80 -13.63
N LEU A 31 11.98 2.92 -13.01
CA LEU A 31 12.81 2.92 -11.81
C LEU A 31 12.10 2.26 -10.62
N VAL A 32 10.80 2.50 -10.44
CA VAL A 32 10.00 1.84 -9.39
C VAL A 32 9.93 0.33 -9.62
N VAL A 33 9.71 -0.11 -10.86
CA VAL A 33 9.69 -1.55 -11.21
C VAL A 33 11.04 -2.19 -10.90
N LEU A 34 12.15 -1.55 -11.28
CA LEU A 34 13.50 -2.03 -10.95
C LEU A 34 13.72 -2.12 -9.44
N ALA A 35 13.29 -1.11 -8.68
CA ALA A 35 13.40 -1.12 -7.22
C ALA A 35 12.60 -2.28 -6.59
N ILE A 36 11.41 -2.59 -7.10
CA ILE A 36 10.61 -3.74 -6.64
C ILE A 36 11.35 -5.05 -6.94
N ILE A 37 11.92 -5.20 -8.13
CA ILE A 37 12.69 -6.40 -8.52
C ILE A 37 13.90 -6.57 -7.60
N PHE A 38 14.69 -5.52 -7.38
CA PHE A 38 15.86 -5.59 -6.48
C PHE A 38 15.45 -5.92 -5.05
N ASN A 39 14.37 -5.33 -4.55
CA ASN A 39 13.85 -5.64 -3.21
C ASN A 39 13.42 -7.11 -3.11
N ALA A 40 12.73 -7.64 -4.12
CA ALA A 40 12.33 -9.05 -4.16
C ALA A 40 13.55 -10.00 -4.18
N ILE A 41 14.60 -9.66 -4.95
CA ILE A 41 15.85 -10.42 -5.00
C ILE A 41 16.57 -10.38 -3.63
N ALA A 42 16.64 -9.21 -3.01
CA ALA A 42 17.26 -9.05 -1.70
C ALA A 42 16.53 -9.86 -0.62
N ALA A 43 15.20 -9.76 -0.57
CA ALA A 43 14.36 -10.54 0.33
C ALA A 43 14.50 -12.06 0.09
N GLY A 44 14.57 -12.48 -1.17
CA GLY A 44 14.82 -13.87 -1.53
C GLY A 44 16.17 -14.40 -1.02
N LYS A 45 17.23 -13.58 -1.08
CA LYS A 45 18.55 -13.95 -0.56
C LYS A 45 18.61 -14.02 0.97
N MET A 46 17.84 -13.18 1.67
CA MET A 46 17.73 -13.23 3.13
C MET A 46 17.03 -14.51 3.61
N ASN A 47 16.13 -15.04 2.81
CA ASN A 47 15.26 -16.17 3.17
C ASN A 47 15.85 -17.54 2.77
N GLN A 48 17.15 -17.63 2.43
CA GLN A 48 17.82 -18.88 1.94
C GLN A 48 17.87 -20.04 2.95
N LYS A 49 17.39 -19.88 4.17
CA LYS A 49 17.21 -21.00 5.12
C LYS A 49 15.87 -21.72 4.91
N GLY A 50 15.67 -22.33 3.71
CA GLY A 50 14.72 -23.42 3.55
C GLY A 50 13.26 -23.06 3.30
N SER A 51 12.91 -21.82 3.02
CA SER A 51 11.52 -21.46 2.64
C SER A 51 11.34 -21.56 1.14
N SER A 52 10.66 -22.61 0.68
CA SER A 52 10.20 -22.70 -0.70
C SER A 52 9.26 -21.52 -1.02
N ILE A 53 9.47 -20.89 -2.17
CA ILE A 53 8.60 -19.80 -2.65
C ILE A 53 7.17 -20.33 -2.75
N ASN A 54 6.28 -19.83 -1.92
CA ASN A 54 4.88 -20.23 -1.94
C ASN A 54 4.17 -19.57 -3.14
N LYS A 55 3.96 -20.35 -4.21
CA LYS A 55 3.27 -19.88 -5.43
C LYS A 55 1.90 -19.26 -5.13
N LYS A 56 1.16 -19.79 -4.15
CA LYS A 56 -0.13 -19.24 -3.71
C LYS A 56 0.03 -17.82 -3.14
N GLY A 57 1.08 -17.58 -2.34
CA GLY A 57 1.38 -16.26 -1.80
C GLY A 57 1.66 -15.23 -2.90
N ILE A 58 2.39 -15.61 -3.94
CA ILE A 58 2.68 -14.72 -5.08
C ILE A 58 1.38 -14.36 -5.82
N ILE A 59 0.52 -15.34 -6.11
CA ILE A 59 -0.76 -15.10 -6.80
C ILE A 59 -1.64 -14.15 -6.00
N ILE A 60 -1.75 -14.37 -4.69
CA ILE A 60 -2.53 -13.50 -3.80
C ILE A 60 -1.94 -12.09 -3.77
N ALA A 61 -0.61 -11.94 -3.71
CA ALA A 61 0.05 -10.64 -3.73
C ALA A 61 -0.20 -9.89 -5.06
N ILE A 62 -0.17 -10.57 -6.19
CA ILE A 62 -0.49 -9.98 -7.49
C ILE A 62 -1.94 -9.50 -7.54
N ILE A 63 -2.89 -10.36 -7.12
CA ILE A 63 -4.32 -10.00 -7.07
C ILE A 63 -4.53 -8.79 -6.16
N ALA A 64 -3.95 -8.81 -4.96
CA ALA A 64 -4.03 -7.70 -4.01
C ALA A 64 -3.43 -6.40 -4.58
N GLY A 65 -2.30 -6.48 -5.27
CA GLY A 65 -1.67 -5.33 -5.93
C GLY A 65 -2.53 -4.73 -7.04
N VAL A 66 -3.16 -5.58 -7.86
CA VAL A 66 -4.10 -5.13 -8.91
C VAL A 66 -5.31 -4.45 -8.27
N LEU A 67 -5.94 -5.04 -7.26
CA LEU A 67 -7.07 -4.43 -6.56
C LEU A 67 -6.68 -3.11 -5.89
N MET A 68 -5.49 -3.05 -5.28
CA MET A 68 -4.98 -1.85 -4.64
C MET A 68 -4.69 -0.72 -5.63
N SER A 69 -4.36 -1.02 -6.88
CA SER A 69 -4.12 -0.01 -7.91
C SER A 69 -5.39 0.78 -8.28
N PHE A 70 -6.57 0.19 -8.11
CA PHE A 70 -7.85 0.85 -8.38
C PHE A 70 -8.41 1.62 -7.19
N PHE A 71 -7.98 1.29 -5.98
CA PHE A 71 -8.54 1.82 -4.75
C PHE A 71 -8.59 3.36 -4.73
N TYR A 72 -7.46 4.01 -4.94
CA TYR A 72 -7.39 5.47 -4.81
C TYR A 72 -8.18 6.20 -5.91
N ARG A 73 -8.31 5.60 -7.08
CA ARG A 73 -9.13 6.15 -8.17
C ARG A 73 -10.61 6.26 -7.75
N PHE A 74 -11.14 5.23 -7.09
CA PHE A 74 -12.52 5.26 -6.62
C PHE A 74 -12.72 6.29 -5.50
N VAL A 75 -11.79 6.39 -4.58
CA VAL A 75 -11.83 7.38 -3.52
C VAL A 75 -11.75 8.80 -4.09
N ALA A 76 -10.83 9.06 -5.00
CA ALA A 76 -10.67 10.37 -5.63
C ALA A 76 -11.90 10.75 -6.46
N ALA A 77 -12.53 9.80 -7.15
CA ALA A 77 -13.77 10.03 -7.90
C ALA A 77 -14.97 10.35 -7.00
N ALA A 78 -14.95 9.92 -5.75
CA ALA A 78 -16.01 10.21 -4.79
C ALA A 78 -15.85 11.57 -4.09
N MET A 79 -14.67 12.21 -4.20
CA MET A 79 -14.37 13.48 -3.55
C MET A 79 -14.52 14.67 -4.52
N ASP A 80 -15.08 15.79 -4.04
CA ASP A 80 -15.01 17.06 -4.76
C ASP A 80 -13.64 17.70 -4.53
N LEU A 81 -12.69 17.39 -5.41
CA LEU A 81 -11.30 17.89 -5.31
C LEU A 81 -11.16 19.41 -5.51
N ASN A 82 -12.23 20.07 -5.93
CA ASN A 82 -12.20 21.50 -6.24
C ASN A 82 -12.75 22.35 -5.13
N ASN A 83 -13.72 21.82 -4.40
CA ASN A 83 -14.46 22.58 -3.39
C ASN A 83 -14.67 21.73 -2.14
N PHE A 84 -13.65 21.71 -1.27
CA PHE A 84 -13.72 20.97 -0.01
C PHE A 84 -14.62 21.61 1.04
N GLU A 85 -14.87 22.93 0.93
CA GLU A 85 -15.68 23.66 1.91
C GLU A 85 -17.18 23.47 1.67
N SER A 86 -17.58 23.44 0.41
CA SER A 86 -18.97 23.27 -0.02
C SER A 86 -19.06 22.31 -1.21
N PRO A 87 -18.85 21.00 -0.99
CA PRO A 87 -18.84 20.04 -2.07
C PRO A 87 -20.19 19.93 -2.75
N THR A 88 -20.16 19.53 -4.01
CA THR A 88 -21.38 19.19 -4.76
C THR A 88 -22.23 18.20 -3.97
N PRO A 89 -23.57 18.28 -3.95
CA PRO A 89 -24.43 17.45 -3.08
C PRO A 89 -24.24 15.94 -3.19
N THR A 90 -23.64 15.46 -4.27
CA THR A 90 -23.37 14.03 -4.50
C THR A 90 -21.93 13.62 -4.22
N MET A 91 -21.06 14.56 -3.86
CA MET A 91 -19.63 14.31 -3.64
C MET A 91 -19.24 14.47 -2.17
N ALA A 92 -18.19 13.78 -1.79
CA ALA A 92 -17.67 13.77 -0.43
C ALA A 92 -16.57 14.82 -0.23
N THR A 93 -16.45 15.33 0.99
CA THR A 93 -15.25 16.03 1.43
C THR A 93 -14.13 15.03 1.73
N PRO A 94 -12.85 15.42 1.78
CA PRO A 94 -11.76 14.54 2.21
C PRO A 94 -12.01 13.90 3.58
N TYR A 95 -12.64 14.63 4.48
CA TYR A 95 -12.95 14.18 5.84
C TYR A 95 -14.03 13.08 5.84
N SER A 96 -15.13 13.32 5.12
CA SER A 96 -16.22 12.33 5.01
C SER A 96 -15.77 11.11 4.21
N ALA A 97 -14.98 11.30 3.15
CA ALA A 97 -14.41 10.19 2.39
C ALA A 97 -13.49 9.32 3.27
N PHE A 98 -12.62 9.94 4.08
CA PHE A 98 -11.77 9.21 5.02
C PHE A 98 -12.58 8.47 6.08
N PHE A 99 -13.61 9.11 6.64
CA PHE A 99 -14.47 8.50 7.65
C PHE A 99 -15.20 7.26 7.11
N ILE A 100 -15.82 7.37 5.93
CA ILE A 100 -16.51 6.24 5.28
C ILE A 100 -15.52 5.13 4.95
N PHE A 101 -14.34 5.49 4.46
CA PHE A 101 -13.26 4.53 4.19
C PHE A 101 -12.81 3.79 5.46
N ALA A 102 -12.62 4.52 6.57
CA ALA A 102 -12.25 3.91 7.85
C ALA A 102 -13.31 2.95 8.37
N ILE A 103 -14.61 3.28 8.24
CA ILE A 103 -15.72 2.38 8.57
C ILE A 103 -15.67 1.13 7.68
N GLY A 104 -15.45 1.30 6.37
CA GLY A 104 -15.32 0.20 5.43
C GLY A 104 -14.20 -0.77 5.82
N ILE A 105 -13.03 -0.25 6.16
CA ILE A 105 -11.90 -1.05 6.66
C ILE A 105 -12.29 -1.77 7.95
N PHE A 106 -12.89 -1.06 8.89
CA PHE A 106 -13.28 -1.64 10.18
C PHE A 106 -14.23 -2.84 10.00
N ILE A 107 -15.27 -2.70 9.19
CA ILE A 107 -16.24 -3.77 8.92
C ILE A 107 -15.56 -4.93 8.16
N SER A 108 -14.81 -4.63 7.10
CA SER A 108 -14.14 -5.64 6.28
C SER A 108 -13.10 -6.43 7.08
N ASN A 109 -12.47 -5.79 8.06
CA ASN A 109 -11.47 -6.41 8.93
C ASN A 109 -12.08 -7.58 9.74
N PHE A 110 -13.29 -7.43 10.28
CA PHE A 110 -13.97 -8.54 10.96
C PHE A 110 -14.26 -9.70 10.03
N ILE A 111 -14.70 -9.44 8.80
CA ILE A 111 -15.03 -10.47 7.83
C ILE A 111 -13.76 -11.18 7.36
N ILE A 112 -12.81 -10.44 6.82
CA ILE A 112 -11.61 -10.99 6.20
C ILE A 112 -10.70 -11.65 7.24
N ASN A 113 -10.46 -10.99 8.38
CA ASN A 113 -9.62 -11.57 9.42
C ASN A 113 -10.23 -12.83 10.03
N THR A 114 -11.56 -12.89 10.19
CA THR A 114 -12.21 -14.13 10.66
C THR A 114 -11.96 -15.28 9.70
N ILE A 115 -12.04 -15.03 8.40
CA ILE A 115 -11.77 -16.05 7.37
C ILE A 115 -10.30 -16.49 7.44
N VAL A 116 -9.38 -15.53 7.47
CA VAL A 116 -7.93 -15.80 7.50
C VAL A 116 -7.51 -16.50 8.78
N MET A 117 -8.07 -16.12 9.93
CA MET A 117 -7.80 -16.78 11.23
C MET A 117 -8.27 -18.24 11.23
N LYS A 118 -9.43 -18.54 10.64
CA LYS A 118 -9.97 -19.90 10.55
C LYS A 118 -9.27 -20.75 9.50
N LYS A 119 -8.84 -20.14 8.40
CA LYS A 119 -8.17 -20.81 7.26
C LYS A 119 -6.92 -20.02 6.86
N PRO A 120 -5.85 -20.05 7.68
CA PRO A 120 -4.64 -19.32 7.37
C PRO A 120 -3.95 -19.88 6.11
N PHE A 121 -3.31 -19.00 5.35
CA PHE A 121 -2.51 -19.39 4.19
C PHE A 121 -1.22 -20.11 4.61
N VAL A 122 -0.69 -19.77 5.79
CA VAL A 122 0.51 -20.33 6.41
C VAL A 122 0.30 -20.37 7.92
N GLY A 123 0.73 -21.45 8.56
CA GLY A 123 0.61 -21.63 10.00
C GLY A 123 -0.66 -22.38 10.44
N THR A 124 -0.94 -22.34 11.72
CA THR A 124 -2.11 -22.99 12.35
C THR A 124 -3.26 -22.01 12.50
N PRO A 125 -4.53 -22.48 12.43
CA PRO A 125 -5.69 -21.63 12.73
C PRO A 125 -5.59 -21.03 14.14
N VAL A 126 -6.01 -19.78 14.26
CA VAL A 126 -5.99 -19.01 15.52
C VAL A 126 -7.41 -18.59 15.87
N SER A 127 -7.77 -18.70 17.14
CA SER A 127 -9.08 -18.26 17.64
C SER A 127 -9.04 -16.80 18.13
N TYR A 128 -10.20 -16.15 18.18
CA TYR A 128 -10.30 -14.82 18.78
C TYR A 128 -9.86 -14.80 20.26
N LYS A 129 -10.09 -15.90 20.98
CA LYS A 129 -9.64 -16.01 22.38
C LYS A 129 -8.12 -15.92 22.47
N GLU A 130 -7.40 -16.63 21.63
CA GLU A 130 -5.94 -16.58 21.56
C GLU A 130 -5.44 -15.20 21.13
N TYR A 131 -6.11 -14.57 20.17
CA TYR A 131 -5.79 -13.19 19.75
C TYR A 131 -5.88 -12.22 20.94
N PHE A 132 -6.98 -12.24 21.71
CA PHE A 132 -7.16 -11.31 22.84
C PHE A 132 -6.30 -11.66 24.07
N GLN A 133 -5.76 -12.88 24.15
CA GLN A 133 -4.75 -13.27 25.16
C GLN A 133 -3.35 -12.74 24.87
N GLY A 134 -3.15 -12.13 23.69
CA GLY A 134 -1.90 -11.48 23.32
C GLY A 134 -1.50 -10.37 24.30
N LYS A 135 -0.20 -10.06 24.35
CA LYS A 135 0.30 -8.99 25.23
C LYS A 135 -0.34 -7.65 24.84
N PHE A 136 -0.83 -6.91 25.82
CA PHE A 136 -1.43 -5.60 25.64
C PHE A 136 -0.51 -4.63 24.88
N SER A 137 0.80 -4.66 25.14
CA SER A 137 1.79 -3.86 24.43
C SER A 137 1.80 -4.12 22.92
N THR A 138 1.62 -5.37 22.49
CA THR A 138 1.55 -5.73 21.07
C THR A 138 0.31 -5.13 20.41
N HIS A 139 -0.83 -5.16 21.08
CA HIS A 139 -2.06 -4.53 20.59
C HIS A 139 -1.90 -3.01 20.47
N MET A 140 -1.26 -2.38 21.47
CA MET A 140 -1.01 -0.93 21.45
C MET A 140 -0.08 -0.51 20.34
N VAL A 141 0.96 -1.28 20.01
CA VAL A 141 1.82 -1.03 18.84
C VAL A 141 1.01 -1.13 17.54
N GLY A 142 0.10 -2.10 17.44
CA GLY A 142 -0.81 -2.20 16.29
C GLY A 142 -1.75 -0.98 16.16
N VAL A 143 -2.33 -0.52 17.26
CA VAL A 143 -3.18 0.68 17.30
C VAL A 143 -2.38 1.93 16.89
N LEU A 144 -1.16 2.09 17.41
CA LEU A 144 -0.28 3.20 17.06
C LEU A 144 0.08 3.18 15.56
N GLY A 145 0.44 2.02 15.02
CA GLY A 145 0.71 1.86 13.60
C GLY A 145 -0.49 2.21 12.74
N GLY A 146 -1.68 1.76 13.13
CA GLY A 146 -2.94 2.10 12.47
C GLY A 146 -3.26 3.60 12.53
N ALA A 147 -3.01 4.25 13.67
CA ALA A 147 -3.22 5.69 13.83
C ALA A 147 -2.27 6.52 12.94
N ILE A 148 -0.99 6.15 12.88
CA ILE A 148 0.01 6.81 12.02
C ILE A 148 -0.37 6.65 10.54
N TRP A 149 -0.74 5.43 10.13
CA TRP A 149 -1.18 5.16 8.75
C TRP A 149 -2.46 5.92 8.40
N GLY A 150 -3.44 5.94 9.32
CA GLY A 150 -4.69 6.66 9.14
C GLY A 150 -4.49 8.16 8.99
N LEU A 151 -3.61 8.75 9.83
CA LEU A 151 -3.25 10.17 9.72
C LEU A 151 -2.61 10.48 8.35
N GLY A 152 -1.65 9.65 7.91
CA GLY A 152 -1.02 9.81 6.60
C GLY A 152 -2.03 9.72 5.45
N THR A 153 -2.99 8.80 5.54
CA THR A 153 -4.06 8.65 4.54
C THR A 153 -5.00 9.85 4.53
N ALA A 154 -5.41 10.35 5.70
CA ALA A 154 -6.25 11.54 5.83
C ALA A 154 -5.57 12.77 5.22
N LEU A 155 -4.28 12.98 5.53
CA LEU A 155 -3.48 14.06 4.95
C LEU A 155 -3.34 13.95 3.43
N SER A 156 -3.21 12.72 2.91
CA SER A 156 -3.18 12.47 1.47
C SER A 156 -4.49 12.88 0.79
N TYR A 157 -5.64 12.60 1.40
CA TYR A 157 -6.94 13.00 0.86
C TYR A 157 -7.11 14.53 0.87
N ILE A 158 -6.68 15.20 1.93
CA ILE A 158 -6.72 16.66 2.02
C ILE A 158 -5.78 17.29 0.98
N ALA A 159 -4.58 16.74 0.80
CA ALA A 159 -3.60 17.24 -0.16
C ALA A 159 -4.05 17.06 -1.62
N ALA A 160 -4.93 16.09 -1.90
CA ALA A 160 -5.41 15.79 -3.26
C ALA A 160 -6.10 17.00 -3.93
N GLY A 161 -6.75 17.87 -3.16
CA GLY A 161 -7.39 19.08 -3.69
C GLY A 161 -6.40 20.11 -4.24
N LYS A 162 -5.19 20.21 -3.68
CA LYS A 162 -4.16 21.18 -4.10
C LYS A 162 -3.12 20.54 -5.04
N ALA A 163 -2.63 19.36 -4.70
CA ALA A 163 -1.56 18.68 -5.45
C ALA A 163 -2.09 17.81 -6.60
N GLY A 164 -3.39 17.55 -6.62
CA GLY A 164 -4.00 16.56 -7.49
C GLY A 164 -3.92 15.14 -6.88
N ALA A 165 -4.90 14.30 -7.23
CA ALA A 165 -5.05 12.97 -6.67
C ALA A 165 -3.83 12.07 -6.94
N ALA A 166 -3.29 12.09 -8.16
CA ALA A 166 -2.16 11.26 -8.55
C ALA A 166 -0.88 11.60 -7.78
N ILE A 167 -0.54 12.89 -7.66
CA ILE A 167 0.67 13.35 -6.96
C ILE A 167 0.55 13.07 -5.46
N SER A 168 -0.59 13.37 -4.87
CA SER A 168 -0.84 13.15 -3.45
C SER A 168 -0.70 11.68 -3.07
N TYR A 169 -1.27 10.79 -3.87
CA TYR A 169 -1.15 9.35 -3.66
C TYR A 169 0.29 8.86 -3.86
N ALA A 170 0.97 9.32 -4.93
CA ALA A 170 2.35 8.93 -5.21
C ALA A 170 3.32 9.29 -4.07
N LEU A 171 3.16 10.48 -3.47
CA LEU A 171 3.96 10.88 -2.30
C LEU A 171 3.71 9.98 -1.09
N GLY A 172 2.45 9.54 -0.87
CA GLY A 172 2.10 8.58 0.17
C GLY A 172 2.78 7.22 -0.01
N GLN A 173 3.07 6.82 -1.26
CA GLN A 173 3.79 5.58 -1.56
C GLN A 173 5.30 5.65 -1.28
N GLY A 174 5.83 6.78 -0.82
CA GLY A 174 7.21 6.89 -0.32
C GLY A 174 7.47 6.16 1.01
N ALA A 175 6.42 5.77 1.75
CA ALA A 175 6.55 5.07 3.02
C ALA A 175 7.38 3.76 2.96
N PRO A 176 7.25 2.87 1.96
CA PRO A 176 8.12 1.70 1.83
C PRO A 176 9.60 2.04 1.69
N MET A 177 9.94 3.15 1.04
CA MET A 177 11.33 3.61 0.91
C MET A 177 11.88 4.02 2.28
N ILE A 178 11.12 4.77 3.06
CA ILE A 178 11.50 5.15 4.43
C ILE A 178 11.64 3.91 5.31
N ALA A 179 10.71 2.95 5.21
CA ALA A 179 10.78 1.70 5.95
C ALA A 179 12.03 0.88 5.58
N ALA A 180 12.39 0.81 4.30
CA ALA A 180 13.62 0.14 3.85
C ALA A 180 14.88 0.82 4.40
N LEU A 181 14.95 2.15 4.34
CA LEU A 181 16.06 2.90 4.94
C LEU A 181 16.16 2.67 6.45
N TRP A 182 15.02 2.62 7.14
CA TRP A 182 14.96 2.33 8.57
C TRP A 182 15.48 0.91 8.88
N GLY A 183 15.07 -0.09 8.11
CA GLY A 183 15.56 -1.47 8.20
C GLY A 183 17.09 -1.55 8.02
N ILE A 184 17.61 -0.83 7.02
CA ILE A 184 19.06 -0.83 6.73
C ILE A 184 19.86 -0.13 7.83
N PHE A 185 19.50 1.11 8.19
CA PHE A 185 20.33 1.96 9.04
C PHE A 185 20.08 1.75 10.55
N ILE A 186 18.82 1.55 10.95
CA ILE A 186 18.42 1.47 12.36
C ILE A 186 18.41 0.01 12.83
N TRP A 187 17.69 -0.86 12.16
CA TRP A 187 17.62 -2.28 12.54
C TRP A 187 18.82 -3.08 12.05
N LYS A 188 19.58 -2.54 11.08
CA LYS A 188 20.79 -3.19 10.55
C LYS A 188 20.52 -4.61 10.06
N GLU A 189 19.37 -4.81 9.43
CA GLU A 189 18.88 -6.11 8.95
C GLU A 189 19.86 -6.82 8.01
N PHE A 190 20.72 -6.06 7.32
CA PHE A 190 21.72 -6.57 6.38
C PHE A 190 23.12 -6.80 7.01
N LYS A 191 23.29 -6.64 8.32
CA LYS A 191 24.61 -6.83 8.99
C LYS A 191 25.19 -8.26 8.87
N GLY A 192 24.37 -9.26 8.51
CA GLY A 192 24.81 -10.63 8.29
C GLY A 192 25.14 -10.98 6.83
N LEU A 193 24.87 -10.08 5.89
CA LEU A 193 25.20 -10.22 4.48
C LEU A 193 26.56 -9.57 4.20
N SER A 194 27.64 -10.17 4.74
CA SER A 194 29.00 -9.78 4.39
C SER A 194 29.22 -10.05 2.89
N LEU A 195 29.66 -9.03 2.16
CA LEU A 195 30.11 -9.14 0.77
C LEU A 195 31.23 -10.19 0.57
N ILE A 196 31.83 -10.65 1.67
CA ILE A 196 32.87 -11.68 1.71
C ILE A 196 32.34 -13.07 1.32
N HIS A 197 31.05 -13.38 1.61
CA HIS A 197 30.46 -14.67 1.21
C HIS A 197 30.09 -14.78 -0.28
N ILE A 198 30.10 -13.68 -1.02
CA ILE A 198 29.88 -13.71 -2.47
C ILE A 198 31.12 -14.22 -3.20
N SER A 199 32.32 -14.06 -2.64
CA SER A 199 33.59 -14.51 -3.25
C SER A 199 33.89 -16.00 -2.96
N GLU A 200 33.33 -16.59 -1.93
CA GLU A 200 33.59 -17.98 -1.56
C GLU A 200 32.72 -19.01 -2.31
N SER A 201 31.55 -18.60 -2.77
CA SER A 201 30.66 -19.47 -3.56
C SER A 201 31.08 -19.68 -5.01
N THR A 202 32.14 -19.02 -5.48
CA THR A 202 32.70 -19.18 -6.84
C THR A 202 33.94 -20.05 -6.90
N ARG A 203 34.29 -20.75 -5.82
CA ARG A 203 35.48 -21.62 -5.73
C ARG A 203 35.19 -23.10 -5.50
N HIS A 204 34.02 -23.60 -5.96
CA HIS A 204 33.79 -25.05 -6.07
C HIS A 204 33.11 -25.39 -7.39
#